data_df34c353e6b4fc3955153aaf1b5bd4b9
#
_entry.id   df34c353e6b4fc3955153aaf1b5bd4b9
#
_cell.length_a   1.000
_cell.length_b   1.000
_cell.length_c   1.000
_cell.angle_alpha   90.00
_cell.angle_beta   90.00
_cell.angle_gamma   90.00
#
_symmetry.space_group_name_H-M   'P 1'
#
loop_
_entity.id
_entity.type
_entity.pdbx_description
1 polymer ?
#
loop_
_entity_poly.entity_id
_entity_poly.type
_entity_poly.pdbx_seq_one_letter_code
_entity_poly.pdbx_strand_id
1 'polypeptide(L)'
;MMTTDTEKSAVISIGRIYCDLIFTGLDELPVLGRELFASDMEIAAGGGAFIAAAHFAHIGRTATLLARLGTDTFSRAIGEKMQQSGVDLQFLEHSADAGPQVTVATVVGHDRAFLTRRAGIARPSTLDAAFSWNGACHLHIAEFATLHEIPDLVARARDSGLSVSLDPSWDASLIYDKGLLNACDGVDVFLPNLEEAEAITGHSDPESAARALSGSFPVVALKGGAEGAWVSSQTGLHHAAAKKVPVVDTTGAGDAFNAGFIDAWLRQADEKQCLEAGVAAGSLAVQATGGAPRTTAAA
;
A
#
# COMPACT_ATOMS: atom_id res chain seq x y z
N MET A 1 -5.61 12.42 39.32
CA MET A 1 -5.46 11.28 38.40
C MET A 1 -5.28 11.89 37.01
N MET A 2 -4.05 12.10 36.57
CA MET A 2 -3.77 12.67 35.24
C MET A 2 -4.11 11.59 34.23
N THR A 3 -5.16 11.80 33.44
CA THR A 3 -5.37 11.05 32.22
C THR A 3 -4.25 11.42 31.28
N THR A 4 -3.29 10.49 31.09
CA THR A 4 -2.36 10.61 29.98
C THR A 4 -3.20 10.60 28.72
N ASP A 5 -3.36 11.78 28.10
CA ASP A 5 -3.82 11.90 26.72
C ASP A 5 -2.81 11.11 25.89
N THR A 6 -3.15 9.89 25.54
CA THR A 6 -2.35 9.09 24.61
C THR A 6 -2.43 9.82 23.28
N GLU A 7 -1.33 10.47 22.92
CA GLU A 7 -1.21 11.23 21.69
C GLU A 7 -1.61 10.32 20.53
N LYS A 8 -2.61 10.75 19.76
CA LYS A 8 -3.09 10.02 18.58
C LYS A 8 -1.94 9.85 17.60
N SER A 9 -1.49 8.64 17.37
CA SER A 9 -0.29 8.39 16.55
C SER A 9 -0.43 7.21 15.58
N ALA A 10 -1.52 6.44 15.70
CA ALA A 10 -1.70 5.23 14.91
C ALA A 10 -2.20 5.52 13.49
N VAL A 11 -1.77 4.68 12.55
CA VAL A 11 -2.23 4.67 11.16
C VAL A 11 -3.26 3.55 10.98
N ILE A 12 -4.41 3.88 10.38
CA ILE A 12 -5.36 2.91 9.85
C ILE A 12 -4.99 2.69 8.37
N SER A 13 -4.68 1.46 7.98
CA SER A 13 -4.46 1.11 6.57
C SER A 13 -5.68 0.36 6.04
N ILE A 14 -6.31 0.87 4.96
CA ILE A 14 -7.52 0.29 4.40
C ILE A 14 -7.29 -0.18 2.97
N GLY A 15 -7.82 -1.36 2.64
CA GLY A 15 -7.78 -1.94 1.31
C GLY A 15 -8.06 -3.44 1.34
N ARG A 16 -7.89 -4.09 0.20
CA ARG A 16 -8.06 -5.53 0.08
C ARG A 16 -6.81 -6.29 0.51
N ILE A 17 -7.02 -7.49 1.04
CA ILE A 17 -5.97 -8.45 1.40
C ILE A 17 -6.02 -9.59 0.40
N TYR A 18 -4.86 -10.04 -0.07
CA TYR A 18 -4.76 -11.18 -0.98
C TYR A 18 -3.91 -12.28 -0.39
N CYS A 19 -4.28 -13.52 -0.70
CA CYS A 19 -3.38 -14.66 -0.58
C CYS A 19 -2.58 -14.73 -1.88
N ASP A 20 -1.31 -14.39 -1.82
CA ASP A 20 -0.43 -14.41 -2.98
C ASP A 20 0.18 -15.81 -3.10
N LEU A 21 -0.07 -16.47 -4.24
CA LEU A 21 0.54 -17.73 -4.65
C LEU A 21 1.66 -17.40 -5.63
N ILE A 22 2.90 -17.39 -5.15
CA ILE A 22 4.07 -16.91 -5.90
C ILE A 22 4.81 -18.10 -6.46
N PHE A 23 4.75 -18.31 -7.78
CA PHE A 23 5.47 -19.36 -8.50
C PHE A 23 6.79 -18.82 -9.04
N THR A 24 7.89 -19.50 -8.73
CA THR A 24 9.25 -19.10 -9.11
C THR A 24 9.98 -20.22 -9.87
N GLY A 25 11.10 -19.87 -10.50
CA GLY A 25 11.88 -20.79 -11.30
C GLY A 25 11.19 -21.19 -12.60
N LEU A 26 10.47 -20.27 -13.20
CA LEU A 26 9.87 -20.41 -14.52
C LEU A 26 10.78 -19.80 -15.58
N ASP A 27 10.93 -20.50 -16.70
CA ASP A 27 11.70 -20.02 -17.87
C ASP A 27 10.85 -19.16 -18.81
N GLU A 28 9.52 -19.36 -18.79
CA GLU A 28 8.54 -18.66 -19.64
C GLU A 28 7.19 -18.51 -18.93
N LEU A 29 6.29 -17.72 -19.50
CA LEU A 29 4.90 -17.63 -19.02
C LEU A 29 4.06 -18.82 -19.51
N PRO A 30 2.98 -19.22 -18.78
CA PRO A 30 2.07 -20.28 -19.20
C PRO A 30 1.45 -20.01 -20.59
N VAL A 31 1.42 -21.04 -21.42
CA VAL A 31 0.84 -21.02 -22.77
C VAL A 31 -0.40 -21.89 -22.81
N LEU A 32 -1.44 -21.45 -23.53
CA LEU A 32 -2.70 -22.18 -23.66
C LEU A 32 -2.48 -23.62 -24.12
N GLY A 33 -3.10 -24.57 -23.40
CA GLY A 33 -3.07 -26.00 -23.72
C GLY A 33 -1.77 -26.71 -23.35
N ARG A 34 -0.85 -26.06 -22.65
CA ARG A 34 0.41 -26.67 -22.19
C ARG A 34 0.57 -26.54 -20.69
N GLU A 35 1.09 -27.58 -20.06
CA GLU A 35 1.47 -27.56 -18.64
C GLU A 35 2.89 -27.01 -18.51
N LEU A 36 3.09 -26.13 -17.52
CA LEU A 36 4.37 -25.57 -17.17
C LEU A 36 4.66 -25.87 -15.70
N PHE A 37 5.87 -26.32 -15.39
CA PHE A 37 6.27 -26.69 -14.04
C PHE A 37 7.17 -25.62 -13.43
N ALA A 38 6.72 -25.05 -12.31
CA ALA A 38 7.52 -24.14 -11.48
C ALA A 38 8.47 -24.96 -10.59
N SER A 39 9.62 -24.41 -10.28
CA SER A 39 10.59 -25.05 -9.37
C SER A 39 10.18 -24.91 -7.90
N ASP A 40 9.48 -23.81 -7.55
CA ASP A 40 9.07 -23.54 -6.18
C ASP A 40 7.78 -22.70 -6.14
N MET A 41 7.10 -22.74 -4.98
CA MET A 41 5.88 -21.97 -4.75
C MET A 41 5.83 -21.50 -3.30
N GLU A 42 5.59 -20.20 -3.10
CA GLU A 42 5.36 -19.61 -1.78
C GLU A 42 3.93 -19.08 -1.66
N ILE A 43 3.34 -19.22 -0.45
CA ILE A 43 2.10 -18.54 -0.08
C ILE A 43 2.48 -17.34 0.79
N ALA A 44 2.06 -16.14 0.39
CA ALA A 44 2.31 -14.91 1.14
C ALA A 44 1.01 -14.16 1.43
N ALA A 45 1.02 -13.37 2.52
CA ALA A 45 -0.02 -12.39 2.74
C ALA A 45 0.33 -11.14 1.93
N GLY A 46 -0.57 -10.75 1.04
CA GLY A 46 -0.41 -9.63 0.13
C GLY A 46 -1.55 -8.62 0.24
N GLY A 47 -1.53 -7.67 -0.68
CA GLY A 47 -2.41 -6.51 -0.72
C GLY A 47 -1.77 -5.29 -0.07
N GLY A 48 -1.81 -4.15 -0.79
CA GLY A 48 -1.12 -2.92 -0.37
C GLY A 48 -1.48 -2.47 1.04
N ALA A 49 -2.74 -2.64 1.47
CA ALA A 49 -3.17 -2.27 2.81
C ALA A 49 -2.44 -3.06 3.91
N PHE A 50 -2.32 -4.37 3.74
CA PHE A 50 -1.60 -5.20 4.71
C PHE A 50 -0.10 -4.94 4.66
N ILE A 51 0.47 -4.87 3.45
CA ILE A 51 1.92 -4.67 3.28
C ILE A 51 2.35 -3.32 3.85
N ALA A 52 1.62 -2.22 3.56
CA ALA A 52 1.88 -0.91 4.13
C ALA A 52 1.76 -0.92 5.66
N ALA A 53 0.69 -1.53 6.23
CA ALA A 53 0.51 -1.67 7.68
C ALA A 53 1.69 -2.42 8.33
N ALA A 54 2.18 -3.50 7.70
CA ALA A 54 3.33 -4.26 8.17
C ALA A 54 4.63 -3.43 8.15
N HIS A 55 4.83 -2.60 7.13
CA HIS A 55 5.97 -1.68 7.08
C HIS A 55 5.86 -0.57 8.13
N PHE A 56 4.69 0.01 8.38
CA PHE A 56 4.48 0.94 9.50
C PHE A 56 4.82 0.28 10.84
N ALA A 57 4.32 -0.93 11.09
CA ALA A 57 4.64 -1.66 12.33
C ALA A 57 6.13 -1.95 12.45
N HIS A 58 6.80 -2.32 11.35
CA HIS A 58 8.23 -2.62 11.32
C HIS A 58 9.11 -1.43 11.68
N ILE A 59 8.73 -0.22 11.28
CA ILE A 59 9.44 1.03 11.65
C ILE A 59 9.01 1.58 13.02
N GLY A 60 8.18 0.83 13.77
CA GLY A 60 7.78 1.16 15.14
C GLY A 60 6.56 2.08 15.26
N ARG A 61 5.82 2.32 14.16
CA ARG A 61 4.54 3.05 14.22
C ARG A 61 3.40 2.09 14.45
N THR A 62 2.53 2.38 15.40
CA THR A 62 1.28 1.63 15.57
C THR A 62 0.46 1.70 14.28
N ALA A 63 0.16 0.54 13.71
CA ALA A 63 -0.67 0.44 12.50
C ALA A 63 -1.74 -0.62 12.69
N THR A 64 -2.97 -0.30 12.32
CA THR A 64 -4.09 -1.25 12.30
C THR A 64 -4.59 -1.46 10.88
N LEU A 65 -5.00 -2.68 10.61
CA LEU A 65 -5.55 -3.07 9.32
C LEU A 65 -7.08 -3.01 9.35
N LEU A 66 -7.65 -2.21 8.48
CA LEU A 66 -9.08 -2.10 8.26
C LEU A 66 -9.44 -2.78 6.94
N ALA A 67 -9.82 -4.05 7.00
CA ALA A 67 -10.01 -4.88 5.82
C ALA A 67 -10.97 -6.03 6.10
N ARG A 68 -11.31 -6.77 5.04
CA ARG A 68 -12.10 -7.99 5.12
C ARG A 68 -11.27 -9.20 4.70
N LEU A 69 -11.30 -10.25 5.51
CA LEU A 69 -10.62 -11.51 5.25
C LEU A 69 -11.64 -12.64 5.16
N GLY A 70 -11.49 -13.51 4.16
CA GLY A 70 -12.34 -14.69 3.98
C GLY A 70 -12.19 -15.70 5.11
N THR A 71 -13.10 -16.69 5.10
CA THR A 71 -13.04 -17.84 6.02
C THR A 71 -12.62 -19.14 5.30
N ASP A 72 -12.23 -19.02 4.04
CA ASP A 72 -11.76 -20.12 3.19
C ASP A 72 -10.32 -20.56 3.55
N THR A 73 -9.84 -21.60 2.84
CA THR A 73 -8.52 -22.19 3.10
C THR A 73 -7.37 -21.22 2.82
N PHE A 74 -7.46 -20.41 1.76
CA PHE A 74 -6.41 -19.46 1.40
C PHE A 74 -6.35 -18.30 2.41
N SER A 75 -7.51 -17.78 2.81
CA SER A 75 -7.61 -16.75 3.85
C SER A 75 -7.03 -17.24 5.19
N ARG A 76 -7.30 -18.49 5.58
CA ARG A 76 -6.69 -19.07 6.78
C ARG A 76 -5.18 -19.27 6.68
N ALA A 77 -4.67 -19.63 5.49
CA ALA A 77 -3.23 -19.84 5.28
C ALA A 77 -2.39 -18.59 5.52
N ILE A 78 -2.96 -17.41 5.26
CA ILE A 78 -2.27 -16.12 5.50
C ILE A 78 -2.56 -15.53 6.89
N GLY A 79 -3.61 -15.97 7.57
CA GLY A 79 -4.03 -15.40 8.85
C GLY A 79 -2.95 -15.46 9.94
N GLU A 80 -2.22 -16.58 10.05
CA GLU A 80 -1.12 -16.72 11.00
C GLU A 80 0.06 -15.79 10.66
N LYS A 81 0.38 -15.64 9.39
CA LYS A 81 1.44 -14.73 8.94
C LYS A 81 1.10 -13.26 9.26
N MET A 82 -0.17 -12.90 9.08
CA MET A 82 -0.66 -11.56 9.44
C MET A 82 -0.56 -11.30 10.95
N GLN A 83 -0.93 -12.28 11.79
CA GLN A 83 -0.78 -12.17 13.25
C GLN A 83 0.67 -11.97 13.69
N GLN A 84 1.62 -12.56 12.98
CA GLN A 84 3.05 -12.47 13.28
C GLN A 84 3.71 -11.16 12.77
N SER A 85 3.01 -10.38 11.96
CA SER A 85 3.57 -9.17 11.32
C SER A 85 3.74 -7.97 12.24
N GLY A 86 3.13 -8.00 13.44
CA GLY A 86 3.08 -6.85 14.35
C GLY A 86 1.98 -5.83 14.02
N VAL A 87 1.19 -6.07 12.97
CA VAL A 87 0.03 -5.25 12.61
C VAL A 87 -1.11 -5.53 13.62
N ASP A 88 -1.76 -4.48 14.10
CA ASP A 88 -2.96 -4.61 14.91
C ASP A 88 -4.15 -5.00 14.00
N LEU A 89 -4.78 -6.13 14.30
CA LEU A 89 -5.87 -6.70 13.52
C LEU A 89 -7.26 -6.48 14.17
N GLN A 90 -7.38 -5.55 15.13
CA GLN A 90 -8.62 -5.32 15.88
C GLN A 90 -9.82 -4.94 14.98
N PHE A 91 -9.58 -4.36 13.80
CA PHE A 91 -10.64 -3.97 12.85
C PHE A 91 -10.72 -4.89 11.63
N LEU A 92 -10.00 -6.01 11.64
CA LEU A 92 -10.11 -7.02 10.58
C LEU A 92 -11.46 -7.76 10.71
N GLU A 93 -12.31 -7.63 9.66
CA GLU A 93 -13.56 -8.38 9.57
C GLU A 93 -13.32 -9.75 8.95
N HIS A 94 -13.81 -10.82 9.59
CA HIS A 94 -13.86 -12.15 9.00
C HIS A 94 -15.25 -12.42 8.41
N SER A 95 -15.32 -12.67 7.10
CA SER A 95 -16.59 -12.89 6.40
C SER A 95 -16.46 -13.90 5.25
N ALA A 96 -17.43 -14.79 5.13
CA ALA A 96 -17.40 -15.84 4.11
C ALA A 96 -17.45 -15.29 2.66
N ASP A 97 -18.09 -14.15 2.46
CA ASP A 97 -18.17 -13.48 1.15
C ASP A 97 -16.90 -12.68 0.78
N ALA A 98 -16.00 -12.46 1.76
CA ALA A 98 -14.73 -11.76 1.54
C ALA A 98 -13.60 -12.65 0.98
N GLY A 99 -13.87 -13.91 0.69
CA GLY A 99 -12.85 -14.84 0.18
C GLY A 99 -13.39 -15.87 -0.81
N PRO A 100 -12.49 -16.65 -1.46
CA PRO A 100 -11.04 -16.41 -1.47
C PRO A 100 -10.65 -15.19 -2.30
N GLN A 101 -9.79 -14.32 -1.76
CA GLN A 101 -9.06 -13.30 -2.51
C GLN A 101 -7.66 -13.84 -2.78
N VAL A 102 -7.32 -14.06 -4.03
CA VAL A 102 -6.09 -14.75 -4.43
C VAL A 102 -5.43 -14.01 -5.58
N THR A 103 -4.13 -13.83 -5.47
CA THR A 103 -3.28 -13.45 -6.60
C THR A 103 -2.33 -14.61 -6.91
N VAL A 104 -2.33 -15.08 -8.14
CA VAL A 104 -1.28 -15.94 -8.68
C VAL A 104 -0.23 -15.03 -9.31
N ALA A 105 0.98 -15.07 -8.77
CA ALA A 105 2.13 -14.37 -9.34
C ALA A 105 3.07 -15.39 -10.00
N THR A 106 3.36 -15.21 -11.28
CA THR A 106 4.35 -16.01 -12.01
C THR A 106 5.58 -15.17 -12.27
N VAL A 107 6.74 -15.61 -11.76
CA VAL A 107 8.01 -14.90 -11.86
C VAL A 107 8.86 -15.53 -12.93
N VAL A 108 9.20 -14.73 -13.97
CA VAL A 108 10.07 -15.13 -15.09
C VAL A 108 11.23 -14.15 -15.20
N GLY A 109 12.44 -14.61 -14.91
CA GLY A 109 13.63 -13.75 -14.88
C GLY A 109 13.50 -12.64 -13.81
N HIS A 110 13.36 -11.41 -14.25
CA HIS A 110 13.22 -10.23 -13.37
C HIS A 110 11.83 -9.59 -13.43
N ASP A 111 10.87 -10.22 -14.13
CA ASP A 111 9.53 -9.71 -14.35
C ASP A 111 8.46 -10.68 -13.84
N ARG A 112 7.22 -10.24 -13.78
CA ARG A 112 6.09 -11.00 -13.22
C ARG A 112 4.80 -10.74 -13.98
N ALA A 113 3.98 -11.78 -14.02
CA ALA A 113 2.58 -11.65 -14.41
C ALA A 113 1.68 -12.02 -13.24
N PHE A 114 0.52 -11.37 -13.19
CA PHE A 114 -0.45 -11.55 -12.12
C PHE A 114 -1.80 -11.97 -12.66
N LEU A 115 -2.44 -12.90 -11.95
CA LEU A 115 -3.84 -13.26 -12.12
C LEU A 115 -4.53 -13.13 -10.77
N THR A 116 -5.43 -12.15 -10.64
CA THR A 116 -6.07 -11.82 -9.37
C THR A 116 -7.57 -12.07 -9.41
N ARG A 117 -8.08 -12.72 -8.36
CA ARG A 117 -9.50 -12.81 -8.06
C ARG A 117 -9.86 -11.90 -6.90
N ARG A 118 -10.75 -10.95 -7.12
CA ARG A 118 -11.40 -10.15 -6.06
C ARG A 118 -12.69 -10.84 -5.62
N ALA A 119 -12.95 -10.87 -4.29
CA ALA A 119 -14.16 -11.43 -3.71
C ALA A 119 -14.87 -10.39 -2.85
N GLY A 120 -16.18 -10.39 -2.88
CA GLY A 120 -17.02 -9.50 -2.08
C GLY A 120 -16.71 -8.02 -2.29
N ILE A 121 -17.19 -7.19 -1.37
CA ILE A 121 -16.94 -5.75 -1.36
C ILE A 121 -15.74 -5.41 -0.47
N ALA A 122 -15.10 -4.26 -0.71
CA ALA A 122 -13.96 -3.81 0.10
C ALA A 122 -14.38 -3.25 1.47
N ARG A 123 -15.58 -2.70 1.62
CA ARG A 123 -16.07 -2.01 2.82
C ARG A 123 -16.24 -2.97 4.00
N PRO A 124 -15.43 -2.84 5.09
CA PRO A 124 -15.61 -3.64 6.30
C PRO A 124 -16.76 -3.10 7.16
N SER A 125 -17.45 -3.98 7.88
CA SER A 125 -18.47 -3.60 8.88
C SER A 125 -17.85 -2.86 10.07
N THR A 126 -16.56 -2.99 10.29
CA THR A 126 -15.78 -2.35 11.37
C THR A 126 -15.35 -0.91 11.05
N LEU A 127 -15.72 -0.36 9.88
CA LEU A 127 -15.30 0.97 9.42
C LEU A 127 -15.64 2.09 10.42
N ASP A 128 -16.87 2.11 10.96
CA ASP A 128 -17.31 3.15 11.91
C ASP A 128 -16.57 3.03 13.24
N ALA A 129 -16.32 1.81 13.69
CA ALA A 129 -15.55 1.56 14.91
C ALA A 129 -14.09 2.01 14.75
N ALA A 130 -13.48 1.76 13.59
CA ALA A 130 -12.11 2.17 13.29
C ALA A 130 -11.97 3.71 13.28
N PHE A 131 -12.92 4.42 12.68
CA PHE A 131 -12.91 5.88 12.64
C PHE A 131 -13.21 6.55 13.97
N SER A 132 -13.93 5.86 14.86
CA SER A 132 -14.18 6.30 16.22
C SER A 132 -13.05 5.97 17.20
N TRP A 133 -12.00 5.27 16.74
CA TRP A 133 -10.91 4.88 17.62
C TRP A 133 -9.97 6.05 17.93
N ASN A 134 -9.85 6.37 19.21
CA ASN A 134 -9.07 7.52 19.68
C ASN A 134 -7.55 7.40 19.45
N GLY A 135 -7.03 6.22 19.14
CA GLY A 135 -5.62 6.01 18.83
C GLY A 135 -5.22 6.49 17.44
N ALA A 136 -6.18 6.59 16.50
CA ALA A 136 -5.91 6.91 15.11
C ALA A 136 -5.67 8.40 14.87
N CYS A 137 -4.69 8.72 14.02
CA CYS A 137 -4.41 10.06 13.50
C CYS A 137 -4.44 10.14 11.97
N HIS A 138 -4.34 9.00 11.28
CA HIS A 138 -4.17 8.95 9.83
C HIS A 138 -4.87 7.74 9.22
N LEU A 139 -5.43 7.93 8.01
CA LEU A 139 -5.95 6.89 7.15
C LEU A 139 -5.05 6.76 5.92
N HIS A 140 -4.47 5.60 5.69
CA HIS A 140 -3.80 5.22 4.44
C HIS A 140 -4.73 4.37 3.59
N ILE A 141 -5.10 4.86 2.40
CA ILE A 141 -5.90 4.14 1.41
C ILE A 141 -4.92 3.53 0.40
N ALA A 142 -4.92 2.20 0.29
CA ALA A 142 -3.88 1.48 -0.45
C ALA A 142 -4.21 1.23 -1.92
N GLU A 143 -5.40 1.63 -2.40
CA GLU A 143 -5.81 1.42 -3.78
C GLU A 143 -7.02 2.26 -4.17
N PHE A 144 -7.11 2.69 -5.43
CA PHE A 144 -8.29 3.34 -6.00
C PHE A 144 -9.54 2.45 -5.95
N ALA A 145 -9.37 1.13 -6.07
CA ALA A 145 -10.50 0.20 -6.05
C ALA A 145 -11.29 0.28 -4.74
N THR A 146 -10.60 0.43 -3.60
CA THR A 146 -11.25 0.64 -2.30
C THR A 146 -12.00 1.96 -2.25
N LEU A 147 -11.40 3.05 -2.77
CA LEU A 147 -12.08 4.36 -2.82
C LEU A 147 -13.28 4.35 -3.77
N HIS A 148 -13.17 3.65 -4.91
CA HIS A 148 -14.29 3.48 -5.85
C HIS A 148 -15.49 2.75 -5.20
N GLU A 149 -15.23 1.74 -4.38
CA GLU A 149 -16.28 0.99 -3.67
C GLU A 149 -16.82 1.73 -2.43
N ILE A 150 -16.06 2.69 -1.88
CA ILE A 150 -16.44 3.50 -0.70
C ILE A 150 -16.22 4.99 -1.02
N PRO A 151 -17.08 5.62 -1.86
CA PRO A 151 -16.82 6.97 -2.37
C PRO A 151 -16.83 8.07 -1.30
N ASP A 152 -17.45 7.82 -0.13
CA ASP A 152 -17.49 8.71 1.03
C ASP A 152 -16.33 8.52 2.01
N LEU A 153 -15.36 7.64 1.68
CA LEU A 153 -14.30 7.22 2.59
C LEU A 153 -13.43 8.39 3.08
N VAL A 154 -12.97 9.23 2.15
CA VAL A 154 -12.12 10.40 2.47
C VAL A 154 -12.89 11.39 3.34
N ALA A 155 -14.11 11.75 2.95
CA ALA A 155 -14.94 12.70 3.70
C ALA A 155 -15.17 12.19 5.14
N ARG A 156 -15.51 10.93 5.31
CA ARG A 156 -15.72 10.32 6.64
C ARG A 156 -14.47 10.28 7.51
N ALA A 157 -13.30 10.02 6.89
CA ALA A 157 -12.02 10.08 7.60
C ALA A 157 -11.74 11.50 8.10
N ARG A 158 -11.96 12.50 7.24
CA ARG A 158 -11.81 13.93 7.59
C ARG A 158 -12.77 14.36 8.69
N ASP A 159 -14.03 13.95 8.63
CA ASP A 159 -15.04 14.24 9.67
C ASP A 159 -14.65 13.61 11.03
N SER A 160 -13.88 12.51 10.99
CA SER A 160 -13.33 11.85 12.18
C SER A 160 -12.01 12.49 12.66
N GLY A 161 -11.52 13.54 11.98
CA GLY A 161 -10.28 14.25 12.31
C GLY A 161 -9.01 13.53 11.89
N LEU A 162 -9.10 12.57 10.94
CA LEU A 162 -7.95 11.89 10.39
C LEU A 162 -7.36 12.67 9.21
N SER A 163 -6.04 12.70 9.09
CA SER A 163 -5.37 12.99 7.82
C SER A 163 -5.45 11.78 6.90
N VAL A 164 -5.31 11.99 5.58
CA VAL A 164 -5.53 10.95 4.58
C VAL A 164 -4.39 10.89 3.57
N SER A 165 -3.86 9.68 3.32
CA SER A 165 -3.00 9.39 2.19
C SER A 165 -3.61 8.35 1.26
N LEU A 166 -3.26 8.42 -0.02
CA LEU A 166 -3.77 7.53 -1.05
C LEU A 166 -2.64 7.07 -1.97
N ASP A 167 -2.48 5.75 -2.09
CA ASP A 167 -1.76 5.09 -3.16
C ASP A 167 -2.79 4.65 -4.22
N PRO A 168 -2.69 5.09 -5.49
CA PRO A 168 -3.69 4.70 -6.49
C PRO A 168 -3.69 3.20 -6.76
N SER A 169 -2.54 2.55 -6.73
CA SER A 169 -2.33 1.19 -7.19
C SER A 169 -2.85 0.95 -8.62
N TRP A 170 -2.18 0.15 -9.42
CA TRP A 170 -2.57 -0.03 -10.81
C TRP A 170 -3.86 -0.82 -10.96
N ASP A 171 -4.90 -0.20 -11.48
CA ASP A 171 -6.11 -0.86 -11.96
C ASP A 171 -6.52 -0.24 -13.30
N ALA A 172 -6.35 -1.00 -14.40
CA ALA A 172 -6.59 -0.51 -15.76
C ALA A 172 -8.02 -0.02 -16.00
N SER A 173 -8.99 -0.46 -15.21
CA SER A 173 -10.39 -0.02 -15.30
C SER A 173 -10.65 1.30 -14.59
N LEU A 174 -9.77 1.71 -13.65
CA LEU A 174 -9.98 2.86 -12.77
C LEU A 174 -8.95 3.97 -12.99
N ILE A 175 -7.71 3.63 -13.35
CA ILE A 175 -6.59 4.60 -13.39
C ILE A 175 -6.84 5.75 -14.37
N TYR A 176 -7.64 5.53 -15.41
CA TYR A 176 -8.02 6.53 -16.42
C TYR A 176 -9.36 7.24 -16.11
N ASP A 177 -10.03 6.86 -15.02
CA ASP A 177 -11.32 7.47 -14.66
C ASP A 177 -11.11 8.83 -13.98
N LYS A 178 -11.32 9.90 -14.76
CA LYS A 178 -11.24 11.28 -14.27
C LYS A 178 -12.26 11.59 -13.15
N GLY A 179 -13.37 10.87 -13.11
CA GLY A 179 -14.38 11.02 -12.06
C GLY A 179 -13.87 10.55 -10.69
N LEU A 180 -12.93 9.60 -10.67
CA LEU A 180 -12.35 9.07 -9.44
C LEU A 180 -11.51 10.12 -8.70
N LEU A 181 -10.87 11.06 -9.42
CA LEU A 181 -10.13 12.16 -8.79
C LEU A 181 -11.03 13.08 -7.94
N ASN A 182 -12.33 13.17 -8.27
CA ASN A 182 -13.27 13.94 -7.44
C ASN A 182 -13.52 13.26 -6.08
N ALA A 183 -13.42 11.94 -6.01
CA ALA A 183 -13.53 11.19 -4.75
C ALA A 183 -12.25 11.31 -3.88
N CYS A 184 -11.18 11.87 -4.44
CA CYS A 184 -9.93 12.14 -3.73
C CYS A 184 -9.91 13.49 -3.01
N ASP A 185 -10.98 14.28 -3.08
CA ASP A 185 -11.04 15.56 -2.37
C ASP A 185 -10.86 15.35 -0.86
N GLY A 186 -9.92 16.10 -0.27
CA GLY A 186 -9.51 15.92 1.13
C GLY A 186 -8.35 14.94 1.37
N VAL A 187 -7.76 14.35 0.34
CA VAL A 187 -6.50 13.60 0.45
C VAL A 187 -5.34 14.57 0.67
N ASP A 188 -4.56 14.37 1.73
CA ASP A 188 -3.41 15.21 2.07
C ASP A 188 -2.14 14.80 1.30
N VAL A 189 -1.91 13.48 1.13
CA VAL A 189 -0.72 12.93 0.48
C VAL A 189 -1.11 11.91 -0.59
N PHE A 190 -0.72 12.16 -1.84
CA PHE A 190 -0.93 11.25 -2.96
C PHE A 190 0.39 10.58 -3.37
N LEU A 191 0.39 9.24 -3.52
CA LEU A 191 1.61 8.42 -3.61
C LEU A 191 1.63 7.53 -4.87
N PRO A 192 1.57 8.08 -6.08
CA PRO A 192 1.62 7.28 -7.30
C PRO A 192 3.04 6.81 -7.62
N ASN A 193 3.16 5.79 -8.50
CA ASN A 193 4.40 5.52 -9.23
C ASN A 193 4.41 6.26 -10.58
N LEU A 194 5.51 6.13 -11.35
CA LEU A 194 5.67 6.82 -12.63
C LEU A 194 4.61 6.42 -13.65
N GLU A 195 4.30 5.12 -13.76
CA GLU A 195 3.32 4.60 -14.71
C GLU A 195 1.90 5.07 -14.36
N GLU A 196 1.55 5.05 -13.09
CA GLU A 196 0.27 5.56 -12.57
C GLU A 196 0.15 7.07 -12.78
N ALA A 197 1.20 7.83 -12.50
CA ALA A 197 1.22 9.27 -12.70
C ALA A 197 1.09 9.65 -14.19
N GLU A 198 1.77 8.92 -15.09
CA GLU A 198 1.62 9.10 -16.54
C GLU A 198 0.19 8.76 -16.99
N ALA A 199 -0.39 7.67 -16.53
CA ALA A 199 -1.76 7.27 -16.87
C ALA A 199 -2.78 8.35 -16.44
N ILE A 200 -2.61 8.95 -15.26
CA ILE A 200 -3.52 9.96 -14.72
C ILE A 200 -3.34 11.32 -15.42
N THR A 201 -2.09 11.73 -15.68
CA THR A 201 -1.76 13.10 -16.12
C THR A 201 -1.50 13.20 -17.62
N GLY A 202 -1.10 12.13 -18.27
CA GLY A 202 -0.61 12.12 -19.65
C GLY A 202 0.83 12.62 -19.80
N HIS A 203 1.55 12.86 -18.69
CA HIS A 203 2.95 13.32 -18.70
C HIS A 203 3.89 12.17 -18.35
N SER A 204 4.82 11.83 -19.26
CA SER A 204 5.86 10.82 -19.02
C SER A 204 7.09 11.36 -18.28
N ASP A 205 7.28 12.70 -18.27
CA ASP A 205 8.32 13.34 -17.49
C ASP A 205 7.92 13.43 -16.00
N PRO A 206 8.73 12.88 -15.07
CA PRO A 206 8.37 12.80 -13.65
C PRO A 206 8.07 14.14 -13.00
N GLU A 207 8.85 15.19 -13.34
CA GLU A 207 8.63 16.53 -12.76
C GLU A 207 7.33 17.15 -13.27
N SER A 208 7.05 16.99 -14.56
CA SER A 208 5.81 17.48 -15.18
C SER A 208 4.59 16.76 -14.61
N ALA A 209 4.66 15.44 -14.43
CA ALA A 209 3.60 14.64 -13.81
C ALA A 209 3.35 15.06 -12.36
N ALA A 210 4.41 15.17 -11.55
CA ALA A 210 4.30 15.58 -10.15
C ALA A 210 3.68 16.99 -10.01
N ARG A 211 4.10 17.95 -10.83
CA ARG A 211 3.53 19.31 -10.85
C ARG A 211 2.06 19.32 -11.28
N ALA A 212 1.69 18.52 -12.27
CA ALA A 212 0.29 18.41 -12.71
C ALA A 212 -0.61 17.89 -11.57
N LEU A 213 -0.15 16.85 -10.86
CA LEU A 213 -0.87 16.28 -9.71
C LEU A 213 -0.97 17.24 -8.52
N SER A 214 0.02 18.10 -8.30
CA SER A 214 -0.01 19.09 -7.22
C SER A 214 -1.10 20.16 -7.39
N GLY A 215 -1.73 20.22 -8.56
CA GLY A 215 -2.95 21.01 -8.76
C GLY A 215 -4.18 20.46 -8.04
N SER A 216 -4.17 19.15 -7.70
CA SER A 216 -5.27 18.45 -7.06
C SER A 216 -4.95 17.97 -5.64
N PHE A 217 -3.67 17.81 -5.31
CA PHE A 217 -3.24 17.25 -4.02
C PHE A 217 -2.24 18.17 -3.32
N PRO A 218 -2.38 18.41 -1.99
CA PRO A 218 -1.45 19.23 -1.22
C PRO A 218 0.00 18.73 -1.28
N VAL A 219 0.19 17.41 -1.21
CA VAL A 219 1.51 16.75 -1.31
C VAL A 219 1.41 15.59 -2.28
N VAL A 220 2.30 15.53 -3.25
CA VAL A 220 2.46 14.41 -4.18
C VAL A 220 3.84 13.81 -3.98
N ALA A 221 3.92 12.53 -3.62
CA ALA A 221 5.16 11.78 -3.50
C ALA A 221 5.22 10.72 -4.61
N LEU A 222 5.90 11.02 -5.71
CA LEU A 222 5.98 10.21 -6.92
C LEU A 222 7.14 9.21 -6.82
N LYS A 223 6.81 7.91 -6.84
CA LYS A 223 7.76 6.81 -6.75
C LYS A 223 8.38 6.50 -8.12
N GLY A 224 9.71 6.58 -8.26
CA GLY A 224 10.43 6.35 -9.50
C GLY A 224 11.31 5.09 -9.54
N GLY A 225 11.14 4.17 -8.58
CA GLY A 225 11.92 2.94 -8.52
C GLY A 225 13.43 3.21 -8.44
N ALA A 226 14.20 2.75 -9.43
CA ALA A 226 15.66 2.94 -9.47
C ALA A 226 16.08 4.41 -9.64
N GLU A 227 15.21 5.28 -10.15
CA GLU A 227 15.46 6.71 -10.28
C GLU A 227 15.29 7.47 -8.94
N GLY A 228 14.73 6.81 -7.92
CA GLY A 228 14.43 7.42 -6.63
C GLY A 228 12.99 7.88 -6.55
N ALA A 229 12.77 9.12 -6.09
CA ALA A 229 11.41 9.65 -5.96
C ALA A 229 11.40 11.19 -5.99
N TRP A 230 10.25 11.76 -6.28
CA TRP A 230 10.01 13.21 -6.29
C TRP A 230 8.90 13.55 -5.29
N VAL A 231 9.03 14.67 -4.59
CA VAL A 231 7.93 15.26 -3.83
C VAL A 231 7.62 16.62 -4.40
N SER A 232 6.35 16.88 -4.65
CA SER A 232 5.83 18.15 -5.14
C SER A 232 4.72 18.68 -4.24
N SER A 233 4.82 19.94 -3.84
CA SER A 233 3.83 20.63 -3.01
C SER A 233 3.86 22.14 -3.30
N GLN A 234 3.20 22.92 -2.45
CA GLN A 234 3.28 24.39 -2.47
C GLN A 234 4.68 24.92 -2.15
N THR A 235 5.54 24.16 -1.46
CA THR A 235 6.91 24.58 -1.14
C THR A 235 7.88 24.37 -2.29
N GLY A 236 7.51 23.60 -3.30
CA GLY A 236 8.28 23.35 -4.51
C GLY A 236 8.35 21.88 -4.90
N LEU A 237 9.37 21.55 -5.69
CA LEU A 237 9.65 20.18 -6.14
C LEU A 237 11.04 19.77 -5.66
N HIS A 238 11.14 18.60 -5.05
CA HIS A 238 12.40 17.99 -4.62
C HIS A 238 12.52 16.59 -5.19
N HIS A 239 13.76 16.15 -5.44
CA HIS A 239 14.10 14.81 -5.88
C HIS A 239 15.11 14.17 -4.91
N ALA A 240 14.93 12.90 -4.61
CA ALA A 240 15.89 12.08 -3.89
C ALA A 240 16.23 10.84 -4.72
N ALA A 241 17.50 10.65 -5.05
CA ALA A 241 17.96 9.50 -5.83
C ALA A 241 17.93 8.22 -4.98
N ALA A 242 17.54 7.11 -5.61
CA ALA A 242 17.63 5.79 -4.96
C ALA A 242 19.09 5.38 -4.73
N LYS A 243 19.34 4.72 -3.59
CA LYS A 243 20.64 4.08 -3.35
C LYS A 243 20.72 2.80 -4.20
N LYS A 244 21.86 2.58 -4.84
CA LYS A 244 22.12 1.31 -5.52
C LYS A 244 22.27 0.19 -4.49
N VAL A 245 21.35 -0.74 -4.51
CA VAL A 245 21.31 -1.92 -3.64
C VAL A 245 21.09 -3.18 -4.47
N PRO A 246 21.48 -4.37 -3.96
CA PRO A 246 21.07 -5.62 -4.60
C PRO A 246 19.55 -5.73 -4.58
N VAL A 247 18.94 -6.01 -5.73
CA VAL A 247 17.49 -6.22 -5.85
C VAL A 247 17.21 -7.71 -5.87
N VAL A 248 16.46 -8.18 -4.87
CA VAL A 248 16.00 -9.57 -4.75
C VAL A 248 14.55 -9.67 -5.23
N ASP A 249 13.67 -8.78 -4.71
CA ASP A 249 12.26 -8.74 -5.05
C ASP A 249 11.73 -7.30 -4.92
N THR A 250 11.00 -6.81 -5.90
CA THR A 250 10.43 -5.45 -5.89
C THR A 250 9.02 -5.40 -5.30
N THR A 251 8.47 -6.53 -4.86
CA THR A 251 7.14 -6.59 -4.21
C THR A 251 7.13 -5.77 -2.93
N GLY A 252 6.11 -4.93 -2.75
CA GLY A 252 5.95 -4.12 -1.54
C GLY A 252 6.91 -2.95 -1.41
N ALA A 253 7.82 -2.71 -2.37
CA ALA A 253 8.73 -1.56 -2.31
C ALA A 253 7.99 -0.22 -2.29
N GLY A 254 6.89 -0.11 -3.03
CA GLY A 254 5.98 1.04 -3.01
C GLY A 254 5.31 1.22 -1.66
N ASP A 255 4.82 0.12 -1.06
CA ASP A 255 4.17 0.14 0.26
C ASP A 255 5.17 0.51 1.37
N ALA A 256 6.41 0.00 1.27
CA ALA A 256 7.49 0.39 2.17
C ALA A 256 7.84 1.87 2.06
N PHE A 257 7.93 2.38 0.81
CA PHE A 257 8.10 3.82 0.55
C PHE A 257 6.97 4.62 1.20
N ASN A 258 5.72 4.22 0.98
CA ASN A 258 4.54 4.88 1.56
C ASN A 258 4.64 4.95 3.08
N ALA A 259 4.99 3.83 3.74
CA ALA A 259 5.13 3.79 5.19
C ALA A 259 6.25 4.72 5.70
N GLY A 260 7.43 4.70 5.07
CA GLY A 260 8.53 5.58 5.44
C GLY A 260 8.23 7.05 5.25
N PHE A 261 7.64 7.41 4.09
CA PHE A 261 7.26 8.79 3.77
C PHE A 261 6.21 9.33 4.75
N ILE A 262 5.12 8.57 4.94
CA ILE A 262 3.99 8.98 5.79
C ILE A 262 4.42 9.05 7.26
N ASP A 263 5.25 8.11 7.75
CA ASP A 263 5.75 8.17 9.13
C ASP A 263 6.54 9.46 9.40
N ALA A 264 7.44 9.84 8.49
CA ALA A 264 8.19 11.09 8.59
C ALA A 264 7.26 12.32 8.49
N TRP A 265 6.29 12.30 7.56
CA TRP A 265 5.30 13.35 7.39
C TRP A 265 4.44 13.55 8.64
N LEU A 266 3.96 12.47 9.27
CA LEU A 266 3.21 12.51 10.52
C LEU A 266 4.05 13.01 11.71
N ARG A 267 5.37 12.89 11.65
CA ARG A 267 6.31 13.49 12.62
C ARG A 267 6.65 14.94 12.29
N GLN A 268 5.97 15.55 11.31
CA GLN A 268 6.21 16.94 10.90
C GLN A 268 7.64 17.19 10.36
N ALA A 269 8.26 16.17 9.78
CA ALA A 269 9.53 16.32 9.06
C ALA A 269 9.32 17.18 7.81
N ASP A 270 10.37 17.83 7.32
CA ASP A 270 10.31 18.53 6.05
C ASP A 270 10.17 17.55 4.88
N GLU A 271 9.71 18.06 3.72
CA GLU A 271 9.39 17.22 2.55
C GLU A 271 10.59 16.44 2.04
N LYS A 272 11.79 17.00 2.12
CA LYS A 272 13.01 16.32 1.72
C LYS A 272 13.32 15.14 2.66
N GLN A 273 13.16 15.33 3.95
CA GLN A 273 13.32 14.26 4.95
C GLN A 273 12.25 13.18 4.77
N CYS A 274 11.00 13.54 4.50
CA CYS A 274 9.94 12.59 4.17
C CYS A 274 10.31 11.76 2.94
N LEU A 275 10.79 12.42 1.88
CA LEU A 275 11.19 11.77 0.64
C LEU A 275 12.38 10.82 0.85
N GLU A 276 13.41 11.25 1.58
CA GLU A 276 14.57 10.43 1.93
C GLU A 276 14.18 9.20 2.76
N ALA A 277 13.24 9.35 3.71
CA ALA A 277 12.71 8.24 4.52
C ALA A 277 11.97 7.23 3.64
N GLY A 278 11.11 7.69 2.72
CA GLY A 278 10.41 6.83 1.77
C GLY A 278 11.37 6.05 0.87
N VAL A 279 12.34 6.75 0.25
CA VAL A 279 13.36 6.12 -0.62
C VAL A 279 14.20 5.10 0.15
N ALA A 280 14.56 5.40 1.40
CA ALA A 280 15.34 4.48 2.24
C ALA A 280 14.54 3.21 2.55
N ALA A 281 13.26 3.35 2.93
CA ALA A 281 12.38 2.22 3.22
C ALA A 281 12.14 1.33 1.99
N GLY A 282 11.83 1.92 0.83
CA GLY A 282 11.68 1.17 -0.44
C GLY A 282 12.97 0.47 -0.86
N SER A 283 14.12 1.15 -0.73
CA SER A 283 15.43 0.55 -1.04
C SER A 283 15.81 -0.60 -0.09
N LEU A 284 15.33 -0.59 1.14
CA LEU A 284 15.52 -1.70 2.08
C LEU A 284 14.63 -2.88 1.71
N ALA A 285 13.37 -2.63 1.39
CA ALA A 285 12.39 -3.65 1.07
C ALA A 285 12.81 -4.53 -0.13
N VAL A 286 13.38 -3.94 -1.19
CA VAL A 286 13.78 -4.70 -2.39
C VAL A 286 14.91 -5.70 -2.16
N GLN A 287 15.56 -5.71 -1.00
CA GLN A 287 16.68 -6.61 -0.67
C GLN A 287 16.22 -7.95 -0.06
N ALA A 288 14.92 -8.14 0.14
CA ALA A 288 14.33 -9.35 0.67
C ALA A 288 13.19 -9.86 -0.22
N THR A 289 12.84 -11.13 -0.12
CA THR A 289 11.68 -11.71 -0.83
C THR A 289 10.39 -11.43 -0.07
N GLY A 290 9.31 -11.15 -0.81
CA GLY A 290 7.97 -10.89 -0.29
C GLY A 290 7.71 -9.41 0.02
N GLY A 291 6.43 -9.02 -0.03
CA GLY A 291 6.05 -7.61 0.13
C GLY A 291 6.13 -7.10 1.56
N ALA A 292 5.73 -7.91 2.54
CA ALA A 292 5.77 -7.54 3.95
C ALA A 292 7.14 -7.84 4.57
N PRO A 293 7.62 -7.01 5.53
CA PRO A 293 8.89 -7.25 6.22
C PRO A 293 8.83 -8.58 6.97
N ARG A 294 9.93 -9.32 6.93
CA ARG A 294 10.05 -10.52 7.76
C ARG A 294 10.25 -10.10 9.20
N THR A 295 9.37 -10.53 10.09
CA THR A 295 9.64 -10.45 11.53
C THR A 295 10.82 -11.35 11.83
N THR A 296 11.95 -10.78 12.24
CA THR A 296 12.97 -11.56 12.92
C THR A 296 12.33 -12.04 14.20
N ALA A 297 12.00 -13.35 14.29
CA ALA A 297 11.65 -13.94 15.56
C ALA A 297 12.74 -13.50 16.56
N ALA A 298 12.33 -12.87 17.65
CA ALA A 298 13.22 -12.58 18.75
C ALA A 298 13.86 -13.91 19.18
N ALA A 299 15.18 -14.00 18.99
CA ALA A 299 15.99 -15.14 19.36
C ALA A 299 15.98 -15.35 20.89
#